data_8607552c8101462911ffde8d1974aa13
#
_entry.id   8607552c8101462911ffde8d1974aa13
#
_cell.length_a   1.000
_cell.length_b   1.000
_cell.length_c   1.000
_cell.angle_alpha   90.00
_cell.angle_beta   90.00
_cell.angle_gamma   90.00
#
_symmetry.space_group_name_H-M   'P 1'
#
loop_
_entity.id
_entity.type
_entity.pdbx_description
1 polymer ?
#
loop_
_entity_poly.entity_id
_entity_poly.type
_entity_poly.pdbx_seq_one_letter_code
_entity_poly.pdbx_strand_id
1 'polypeptide(L)'
;MSLAFKTLSFGIKKAPPKKNESDARNNRKELSTITEDSLQKFDELREKMIGTVETKKKKDSKKKKMAKKASIQLLSSRKRQYESDEESENDVEESTGAVEKKMQKLLDDIRRSNRIFTWGDHLPNIILRFSDSNLSPNLLKKLSEYSIRQPSPIQMQSIPFMMERRNVLASAPTGSGKTLAFALPVIEEVLGLKQRADYSSTKTSKLLVIVLEPTRELAAQTYTEFVKYCDGSSISVANFSGEETDIGTADILVSTPNRIVFHLDKIDTSALRWLIVDESDRLFEVVEGQDKCFRNQLGAIYKACDAKCTRVAFFSATFSHEVEKWCKENIDSIGMVCVGERNSSNTSVKQELTYCGTEDGKKIAIRNLLRTSFKPPALVFVQSKDRAVQLVKLLSAIDSNLKVDSINSGKSDKERDETMERFRRGEIWVLVCTEVLGRGLDLSDVGLVINYDLPTSIVSYIHRVGRTGRAGKSGHAVTYFTDTDMKYIKSIATVIRQSGFEVPEYLLEMKKVSRDTKKEMLKHAPKRHKIAMVKEQVIKRKKMLAKAAAEEKKESVVEMKKNISKPTPELKKKKMIKKKKL
;
A
#
# COMPACT_ATOMS: atom_id res chain seq x y z
N MET A 1 10.80 -25.46 36.68
CA MET A 1 10.50 -25.09 35.26
C MET A 1 9.51 -26.02 34.55
N SER A 2 8.83 -26.92 35.22
CA SER A 2 7.93 -27.91 34.55
C SER A 2 6.43 -27.68 34.78
N LEU A 3 6.03 -26.83 35.71
CA LEU A 3 4.59 -26.58 35.98
C LEU A 3 3.95 -25.49 35.13
N ALA A 4 4.69 -24.48 34.70
CA ALA A 4 4.15 -23.39 33.87
C ALA A 4 3.86 -23.80 32.42
N PHE A 5 4.49 -24.87 31.93
CA PHE A 5 4.25 -25.38 30.57
C PHE A 5 3.03 -26.31 30.47
N LYS A 6 2.58 -26.87 31.58
CA LYS A 6 1.41 -27.77 31.59
C LYS A 6 0.08 -27.01 31.65
N THR A 7 0.05 -25.77 32.13
CA THR A 7 -1.18 -24.97 32.23
C THR A 7 -1.58 -24.29 30.93
N LEU A 8 -0.67 -24.19 29.95
CA LEU A 8 -0.96 -23.57 28.64
C LEU A 8 -1.41 -24.56 27.56
N SER A 9 -1.37 -25.87 27.87
CA SER A 9 -1.80 -26.92 26.92
C SER A 9 -3.18 -27.52 27.22
N PHE A 10 -3.88 -27.05 28.25
CA PHE A 10 -5.25 -27.47 28.58
C PHE A 10 -6.26 -26.45 28.06
N GLY A 11 -6.64 -26.56 26.78
CA GLY A 11 -7.65 -25.72 26.15
C GLY A 11 -7.98 -26.04 24.71
N ILE A 12 -7.34 -27.07 24.13
CA ILE A 12 -7.70 -27.53 22.79
C ILE A 12 -8.88 -28.49 22.93
N LYS A 13 -10.11 -27.94 22.96
CA LYS A 13 -11.30 -28.73 22.63
C LYS A 13 -11.13 -29.20 21.18
N LYS A 14 -11.26 -30.52 20.95
CA LYS A 14 -11.29 -31.10 19.60
C LYS A 14 -12.23 -30.29 18.72
N ALA A 15 -11.71 -29.81 17.62
CA ALA A 15 -12.46 -29.13 16.58
C ALA A 15 -13.60 -30.04 16.09
N PRO A 16 -14.80 -29.51 15.79
CA PRO A 16 -15.85 -30.25 15.13
C PRO A 16 -15.34 -30.74 13.75
N PRO A 17 -15.93 -31.83 13.23
CA PRO A 17 -15.46 -32.47 11.99
C PRO A 17 -15.45 -31.45 10.83
N LYS A 18 -14.37 -31.46 10.08
CA LYS A 18 -14.14 -30.62 8.90
C LYS A 18 -15.30 -30.75 7.93
N LYS A 19 -16.04 -29.66 7.71
CA LYS A 19 -16.84 -29.48 6.51
C LYS A 19 -15.88 -29.50 5.32
N ASN A 20 -16.25 -30.23 4.29
CA ASN A 20 -15.45 -30.58 3.13
C ASN A 20 -14.63 -29.40 2.58
N GLU A 21 -13.32 -29.58 2.43
CA GLU A 21 -12.39 -28.63 1.80
C GLU A 21 -12.76 -28.32 0.33
N SER A 22 -13.62 -29.13 -0.30
CA SER A 22 -14.20 -28.88 -1.61
C SER A 22 -15.11 -27.65 -1.66
N ASP A 23 -15.94 -27.42 -0.63
CA ASP A 23 -16.86 -26.28 -0.59
C ASP A 23 -16.14 -24.96 -0.29
N ALA A 24 -15.03 -25.01 0.47
CA ALA A 24 -14.20 -23.85 0.71
C ALA A 24 -13.33 -23.46 -0.51
N ARG A 25 -12.99 -24.41 -1.37
CA ARG A 25 -12.26 -24.14 -2.63
C ARG A 25 -13.16 -23.59 -3.71
N ASN A 26 -14.42 -24.03 -3.80
CA ASN A 26 -15.39 -23.48 -4.76
C ASN A 26 -15.80 -22.05 -4.39
N ASN A 27 -16.08 -21.75 -3.12
CA ASN A 27 -16.35 -20.38 -2.67
C ASN A 27 -15.13 -19.43 -2.80
N ARG A 28 -13.89 -19.93 -2.93
CA ARG A 28 -12.70 -19.09 -3.16
C ARG A 28 -12.45 -18.74 -4.62
N LYS A 29 -12.99 -19.50 -5.57
CA LYS A 29 -12.87 -19.22 -7.01
C LYS A 29 -13.89 -18.23 -7.53
N GLU A 30 -15.00 -17.98 -6.83
CA GLU A 30 -16.08 -17.11 -7.29
C GLU A 30 -15.94 -15.62 -6.94
N LEU A 31 -14.85 -15.20 -6.30
CA LEU A 31 -14.73 -13.87 -5.67
C LEU A 31 -13.93 -12.85 -6.49
N SER A 32 -13.95 -12.84 -7.83
CA SER A 32 -13.46 -11.68 -8.61
C SER A 32 -13.35 -11.93 -10.13
N THR A 33 -14.11 -12.79 -10.71
CA THR A 33 -14.17 -12.93 -12.16
C THR A 33 -15.54 -12.48 -12.64
N ILE A 34 -15.54 -11.52 -13.57
CA ILE A 34 -16.72 -11.25 -14.40
C ILE A 34 -17.08 -12.58 -15.05
N THR A 35 -18.27 -13.11 -14.75
CA THR A 35 -18.71 -14.38 -15.33
C THR A 35 -18.99 -14.19 -16.81
N GLU A 36 -18.75 -15.21 -17.63
CA GLU A 36 -19.09 -15.21 -19.06
C GLU A 36 -20.57 -14.87 -19.29
N ASP A 37 -21.45 -15.37 -18.43
CA ASP A 37 -22.88 -15.04 -18.43
C ASP A 37 -23.16 -13.53 -18.22
N SER A 38 -22.42 -12.87 -17.33
CA SER A 38 -22.54 -11.41 -17.13
C SER A 38 -22.04 -10.62 -18.34
N LEU A 39 -20.97 -11.08 -18.99
CA LEU A 39 -20.46 -10.46 -20.22
C LEU A 39 -21.45 -10.64 -21.38
N GLN A 40 -22.00 -11.82 -21.55
CA GLN A 40 -22.97 -12.09 -22.59
C GLN A 40 -24.24 -11.23 -22.41
N LYS A 41 -24.77 -11.13 -21.19
CA LYS A 41 -25.92 -10.26 -20.88
C LYS A 41 -25.59 -8.77 -21.13
N PHE A 42 -24.37 -8.36 -20.83
CA PHE A 42 -23.93 -6.99 -21.11
C PHE A 42 -23.90 -6.71 -22.63
N ASP A 43 -23.31 -7.63 -23.40
CA ASP A 43 -23.23 -7.48 -24.87
C ASP A 43 -24.62 -7.48 -25.49
N GLU A 44 -25.54 -8.37 -25.07
CA GLU A 44 -26.94 -8.38 -25.54
C GLU A 44 -27.69 -7.05 -25.25
N LEU A 45 -27.51 -6.49 -24.06
CA LEU A 45 -28.12 -5.20 -23.70
C LEU A 45 -27.49 -4.05 -24.47
N ARG A 46 -26.18 -4.08 -24.70
CA ARG A 46 -25.45 -3.08 -25.50
C ARG A 46 -25.91 -3.08 -26.96
N GLU A 47 -26.07 -4.26 -27.59
CA GLU A 47 -26.59 -4.38 -28.95
C GLU A 47 -28.03 -3.82 -29.06
N LYS A 48 -28.89 -4.13 -28.09
CA LYS A 48 -30.25 -3.57 -28.02
C LYS A 48 -30.24 -2.05 -27.92
N MET A 49 -29.32 -1.45 -27.14
CA MET A 49 -29.17 -0.01 -27.05
C MET A 49 -28.71 0.60 -28.38
N ILE A 50 -27.71 0.00 -29.04
CA ILE A 50 -27.21 0.46 -30.35
C ILE A 50 -28.31 0.37 -31.41
N GLY A 51 -29.04 -0.73 -31.49
CA GLY A 51 -30.15 -0.91 -32.42
C GLY A 51 -31.27 0.12 -32.23
N THR A 52 -31.59 0.49 -30.98
CA THR A 52 -32.57 1.57 -30.69
C THR A 52 -32.05 2.94 -31.05
N VAL A 53 -30.77 3.26 -30.87
CA VAL A 53 -30.14 4.53 -31.27
C VAL A 53 -30.08 4.67 -32.80
N GLU A 54 -29.75 3.58 -33.52
CA GLU A 54 -29.76 3.59 -35.00
C GLU A 54 -31.15 3.77 -35.60
N THR A 55 -32.16 3.16 -34.97
CA THR A 55 -33.55 3.36 -35.38
C THR A 55 -34.03 4.80 -35.14
N LYS A 56 -33.64 5.44 -34.01
CA LYS A 56 -33.87 6.88 -33.78
C LYS A 56 -33.19 7.75 -34.85
N LYS A 57 -31.90 7.54 -35.13
CA LYS A 57 -31.15 8.29 -36.15
C LYS A 57 -31.77 8.13 -37.56
N LYS A 58 -32.24 6.95 -37.91
CA LYS A 58 -32.94 6.68 -39.18
C LYS A 58 -34.30 7.41 -39.24
N LYS A 59 -35.06 7.44 -38.14
CA LYS A 59 -36.32 8.19 -38.03
C LYS A 59 -36.08 9.69 -38.10
N ASP A 60 -35.09 10.25 -37.36
CA ASP A 60 -34.74 11.67 -37.41
C ASP A 60 -34.23 12.13 -38.80
N SER A 61 -33.45 11.27 -39.47
CA SER A 61 -33.02 11.56 -40.85
C SER A 61 -34.18 11.52 -41.85
N LYS A 62 -35.17 10.64 -41.65
CA LYS A 62 -36.43 10.61 -42.42
C LYS A 62 -37.27 11.86 -42.10
N LYS A 63 -37.46 12.24 -40.82
CA LYS A 63 -38.15 13.48 -40.42
C LYS A 63 -37.48 14.73 -41.03
N LYS A 64 -36.14 14.86 -40.99
CA LYS A 64 -35.40 15.95 -41.64
C LYS A 64 -35.54 15.93 -43.15
N LYS A 65 -35.58 14.78 -43.81
CA LYS A 65 -35.86 14.67 -45.26
C LYS A 65 -37.32 15.00 -45.61
N MET A 66 -38.28 14.59 -44.74
CA MET A 66 -39.70 14.96 -44.92
C MET A 66 -39.93 16.45 -44.63
N ALA A 67 -39.33 17.01 -43.57
CA ALA A 67 -39.39 18.46 -43.29
C ALA A 67 -38.76 19.29 -44.42
N LYS A 68 -37.65 18.83 -45.01
CA LYS A 68 -37.03 19.44 -46.18
C LYS A 68 -37.89 19.30 -47.46
N LYS A 69 -38.60 18.17 -47.63
CA LYS A 69 -39.61 18.00 -48.69
C LYS A 69 -40.87 18.83 -48.43
N ALA A 70 -41.35 18.93 -47.18
CA ALA A 70 -42.50 19.74 -46.80
C ALA A 70 -42.21 21.25 -46.95
N SER A 71 -41.00 21.72 -46.64
CA SER A 71 -40.61 23.10 -46.91
C SER A 71 -40.47 23.45 -48.39
N ILE A 72 -40.29 22.43 -49.25
CA ILE A 72 -40.35 22.60 -50.72
C ILE A 72 -41.78 22.49 -51.25
N GLN A 73 -42.70 21.80 -50.54
CA GLN A 73 -44.12 21.62 -50.90
C GLN A 73 -45.07 22.63 -50.27
N LEU A 74 -44.62 23.52 -49.35
CA LEU A 74 -45.43 24.57 -48.70
C LEU A 74 -45.75 25.78 -49.59
N LEU A 75 -45.62 25.63 -50.92
CA LEU A 75 -46.21 26.52 -51.90
C LEU A 75 -47.53 26.04 -52.52
N SER A 76 -48.05 24.85 -52.10
CA SER A 76 -49.37 24.43 -52.56
C SER A 76 -50.04 23.47 -51.54
N SER A 77 -51.10 24.04 -50.88
CA SER A 77 -52.32 23.41 -50.37
C SER A 77 -52.27 22.29 -49.29
N ARG A 78 -52.93 22.66 -48.18
CA ARG A 78 -53.87 21.86 -47.33
C ARG A 78 -53.42 20.72 -46.44
N LYS A 79 -53.52 21.06 -45.12
CA LYS A 79 -54.02 20.26 -43.97
C LYS A 79 -54.53 18.84 -44.25
N ARG A 80 -53.88 17.85 -43.64
CA ARG A 80 -54.43 16.72 -42.86
C ARG A 80 -53.34 15.67 -42.52
N GLN A 81 -53.47 15.12 -41.28
CA GLN A 81 -52.73 13.98 -40.70
C GLN A 81 -51.44 14.28 -39.95
N TYR A 82 -51.60 14.59 -38.66
CA TYR A 82 -50.56 14.58 -37.64
C TYR A 82 -51.11 13.96 -36.35
N GLU A 83 -51.61 12.75 -36.35
CA GLU A 83 -52.03 12.08 -35.10
C GLU A 83 -51.47 10.66 -34.93
N SER A 84 -50.72 10.10 -35.87
CA SER A 84 -50.25 8.71 -35.77
C SER A 84 -48.77 8.54 -35.39
N ASP A 85 -48.00 9.64 -35.26
CA ASP A 85 -46.56 9.52 -34.99
C ASP A 85 -46.14 9.74 -33.53
N GLU A 86 -47.00 10.29 -32.66
CA GLU A 86 -46.67 10.51 -31.24
C GLU A 86 -46.72 9.22 -30.40
N GLU A 87 -47.63 8.27 -30.70
CA GLU A 87 -47.69 6.99 -30.00
C GLU A 87 -46.44 6.11 -30.25
N SER A 88 -45.85 6.16 -31.45
CA SER A 88 -44.64 5.42 -31.79
C SER A 88 -43.36 6.01 -31.24
N GLU A 89 -43.32 7.25 -30.82
CA GLU A 89 -42.19 7.89 -30.14
C GLU A 89 -42.17 7.56 -28.64
N ASN A 90 -43.34 7.55 -28.01
CA ASN A 90 -43.48 7.17 -26.60
C ASN A 90 -43.08 5.70 -26.36
N ASP A 91 -43.49 4.75 -27.22
CA ASP A 91 -43.13 3.34 -27.12
C ASP A 91 -41.63 3.08 -27.28
N VAL A 92 -40.93 3.84 -28.13
CA VAL A 92 -39.47 3.72 -28.32
C VAL A 92 -38.70 4.36 -27.19
N GLU A 93 -39.19 5.45 -26.60
CA GLU A 93 -38.60 6.08 -25.41
C GLU A 93 -38.79 5.24 -24.15
N GLU A 94 -39.98 4.67 -23.96
CA GLU A 94 -40.23 3.70 -22.88
C GLU A 94 -39.38 2.44 -23.02
N SER A 95 -39.20 1.89 -24.23
CA SER A 95 -38.35 0.73 -24.48
C SER A 95 -36.88 1.02 -24.25
N THR A 96 -36.39 2.20 -24.64
CA THR A 96 -35.01 2.64 -24.44
C THR A 96 -34.70 2.81 -22.95
N GLY A 97 -35.56 3.51 -22.22
CA GLY A 97 -35.43 3.70 -20.77
C GLY A 97 -35.49 2.40 -19.96
N ALA A 98 -36.25 1.40 -20.45
CA ALA A 98 -36.32 0.09 -19.82
C ALA A 98 -35.00 -0.72 -20.04
N VAL A 99 -34.37 -0.62 -21.20
CA VAL A 99 -33.07 -1.24 -21.49
C VAL A 99 -31.96 -0.57 -20.68
N GLU A 100 -31.93 0.76 -20.60
CA GLU A 100 -30.99 1.52 -19.78
C GLU A 100 -31.07 1.12 -18.31
N LYS A 101 -32.29 1.02 -17.75
CA LYS A 101 -32.50 0.57 -16.36
C LYS A 101 -31.98 -0.86 -16.13
N LYS A 102 -32.20 -1.78 -17.08
CA LYS A 102 -31.69 -3.14 -16.99
C LYS A 102 -30.15 -3.18 -17.05
N MET A 103 -29.54 -2.38 -17.93
CA MET A 103 -28.10 -2.21 -18.02
C MET A 103 -27.53 -1.67 -16.71
N GLN A 104 -28.09 -0.59 -16.17
CA GLN A 104 -27.64 -0.01 -14.91
C GLN A 104 -27.73 -1.00 -13.74
N LYS A 105 -28.82 -1.77 -13.66
CA LYS A 105 -28.98 -2.83 -12.66
C LYS A 105 -27.90 -3.89 -12.80
N LEU A 106 -27.60 -4.35 -14.00
CA LEU A 106 -26.52 -5.32 -14.24
C LEU A 106 -25.16 -4.79 -13.80
N LEU A 107 -24.84 -3.53 -14.15
CA LEU A 107 -23.58 -2.89 -13.75
C LEU A 107 -23.49 -2.72 -12.23
N ASP A 108 -24.60 -2.40 -11.57
CA ASP A 108 -24.64 -2.29 -10.09
C ASP A 108 -24.48 -3.66 -9.42
N ASP A 109 -25.04 -4.72 -9.99
CA ASP A 109 -24.84 -6.08 -9.48
C ASP A 109 -23.38 -6.53 -9.66
N ILE A 110 -22.74 -6.17 -10.78
CA ILE A 110 -21.30 -6.42 -11.00
C ILE A 110 -20.45 -5.59 -10.03
N ARG A 111 -20.80 -4.31 -9.76
CA ARG A 111 -20.12 -3.51 -8.73
C ARG A 111 -20.19 -4.19 -7.36
N ARG A 112 -21.38 -4.67 -6.96
CA ARG A 112 -21.57 -5.36 -5.68
C ARG A 112 -20.77 -6.65 -5.60
N SER A 113 -20.80 -7.48 -6.62
CA SER A 113 -20.06 -8.76 -6.66
C SER A 113 -18.56 -8.55 -6.58
N ASN A 114 -18.04 -7.48 -7.20
CA ASN A 114 -16.63 -7.09 -7.15
C ASN A 114 -16.29 -6.17 -5.95
N ARG A 115 -17.24 -5.92 -5.04
CA ARG A 115 -17.09 -5.05 -3.86
C ARG A 115 -16.55 -3.66 -4.23
N ILE A 116 -17.04 -3.09 -5.34
CA ILE A 116 -16.72 -1.73 -5.79
C ILE A 116 -17.75 -0.78 -5.20
N PHE A 117 -17.30 0.10 -4.33
CA PHE A 117 -18.11 1.16 -3.72
C PHE A 117 -17.71 2.49 -4.31
N THR A 118 -18.70 3.30 -4.71
CA THR A 118 -18.47 4.58 -5.36
C THR A 118 -19.30 5.67 -4.71
N TRP A 119 -18.77 6.89 -4.68
CA TRP A 119 -19.44 8.10 -4.18
C TRP A 119 -19.09 9.28 -5.09
N GLY A 120 -20.02 10.19 -5.26
CA GLY A 120 -19.89 11.39 -6.08
C GLY A 120 -21.07 11.52 -7.02
N ASP A 121 -21.17 12.68 -7.69
CA ASP A 121 -22.22 12.99 -8.64
C ASP A 121 -21.88 12.39 -10.02
N HIS A 122 -22.92 12.02 -10.78
CA HIS A 122 -22.79 11.52 -12.17
C HIS A 122 -21.70 10.45 -12.33
N LEU A 123 -21.89 9.32 -11.64
CA LEU A 123 -20.91 8.23 -11.64
C LEU A 123 -20.78 7.60 -13.04
N PRO A 124 -19.58 7.53 -13.63
CA PRO A 124 -19.38 6.84 -14.89
C PRO A 124 -19.65 5.34 -14.74
N ASN A 125 -20.10 4.72 -15.82
CA ASN A 125 -20.28 3.27 -15.85
C ASN A 125 -18.93 2.55 -15.73
N ILE A 126 -18.96 1.35 -15.11
CA ILE A 126 -17.78 0.49 -15.06
C ILE A 126 -17.47 -0.07 -16.45
N ILE A 127 -16.20 -0.30 -16.73
CA ILE A 127 -15.76 -1.07 -17.89
C ILE A 127 -15.63 -2.55 -17.51
N LEU A 128 -16.04 -3.43 -18.38
CA LEU A 128 -15.88 -4.88 -18.20
C LEU A 128 -14.67 -5.43 -18.98
N ARG A 129 -14.29 -4.75 -20.04
CA ARG A 129 -13.10 -5.03 -20.86
C ARG A 129 -12.33 -3.74 -21.09
N PHE A 130 -11.02 -3.83 -21.30
CA PHE A 130 -10.23 -2.66 -21.66
C PHE A 130 -10.67 -2.03 -23.00
N SER A 131 -11.20 -2.82 -23.92
CA SER A 131 -11.81 -2.32 -25.17
C SER A 131 -13.01 -1.39 -24.96
N ASP A 132 -13.66 -1.45 -23.80
CA ASP A 132 -14.82 -0.61 -23.48
C ASP A 132 -14.41 0.81 -23.00
N SER A 133 -13.11 1.05 -22.80
CA SER A 133 -12.57 2.30 -22.21
C SER A 133 -12.03 3.32 -23.20
N ASN A 134 -12.27 3.15 -24.50
CA ASN A 134 -11.75 4.02 -25.57
C ASN A 134 -10.21 4.18 -25.55
N LEU A 135 -9.46 3.17 -25.06
CA LEU A 135 -8.01 3.11 -25.15
C LEU A 135 -7.57 2.84 -26.60
N SER A 136 -6.46 3.44 -26.98
CA SER A 136 -5.87 3.26 -28.31
C SER A 136 -5.50 1.80 -28.60
N PRO A 137 -5.59 1.35 -29.88
CA PRO A 137 -5.23 -0.01 -30.24
C PRO A 137 -3.82 -0.42 -29.81
N ASN A 138 -2.88 0.53 -29.75
CA ASN A 138 -1.52 0.31 -29.32
C ASN A 138 -1.45 -0.07 -27.84
N LEU A 139 -2.17 0.65 -26.96
CA LEU A 139 -2.25 0.31 -25.53
C LEU A 139 -2.94 -1.04 -25.30
N LEU A 140 -4.01 -1.32 -26.03
CA LEU A 140 -4.70 -2.63 -25.95
C LEU A 140 -3.77 -3.78 -26.37
N LYS A 141 -2.98 -3.58 -27.42
CA LYS A 141 -1.97 -4.55 -27.85
C LYS A 141 -0.92 -4.80 -26.76
N LYS A 142 -0.37 -3.72 -26.16
CA LYS A 142 0.60 -3.84 -25.05
C LYS A 142 0.02 -4.57 -23.84
N LEU A 143 -1.22 -4.27 -23.44
CA LEU A 143 -1.88 -5.02 -22.36
C LEU A 143 -1.93 -6.52 -22.65
N SER A 144 -2.24 -6.88 -23.90
CA SER A 144 -2.26 -8.30 -24.34
C SER A 144 -0.87 -8.92 -24.30
N GLU A 145 0.17 -8.23 -24.78
CA GLU A 145 1.57 -8.67 -24.74
C GLU A 145 2.04 -8.98 -23.31
N TYR A 146 1.61 -8.16 -22.34
CA TYR A 146 1.89 -8.39 -20.91
C TYR A 146 0.89 -9.32 -20.21
N SER A 147 0.05 -10.03 -20.99
CA SER A 147 -0.96 -10.98 -20.46
C SER A 147 -1.99 -10.36 -19.53
N ILE A 148 -2.27 -9.06 -19.64
CA ILE A 148 -3.29 -8.35 -18.87
C ILE A 148 -4.56 -8.33 -19.69
N ARG A 149 -5.43 -9.32 -19.48
CA ARG A 149 -6.61 -9.57 -20.30
C ARG A 149 -7.88 -8.85 -19.84
N GLN A 150 -8.04 -8.72 -18.54
CA GLN A 150 -9.24 -8.16 -17.92
C GLN A 150 -8.88 -7.06 -16.92
N PRO A 151 -9.69 -5.99 -16.84
CA PRO A 151 -9.49 -4.97 -15.84
C PRO A 151 -9.77 -5.52 -14.43
N SER A 152 -8.92 -5.15 -13.49
CA SER A 152 -9.16 -5.41 -12.06
C SER A 152 -10.31 -4.52 -11.54
N PRO A 153 -10.92 -4.85 -10.38
CA PRO A 153 -12.03 -4.06 -9.84
C PRO A 153 -11.74 -2.57 -9.68
N ILE A 154 -10.51 -2.19 -9.29
CA ILE A 154 -10.14 -0.77 -9.20
C ILE A 154 -10.02 -0.13 -10.59
N GLN A 155 -9.52 -0.86 -11.58
CA GLN A 155 -9.40 -0.40 -12.97
C GLN A 155 -10.77 -0.25 -13.62
N MET A 156 -11.69 -1.18 -13.37
CA MET A 156 -13.06 -1.13 -13.90
C MET A 156 -13.74 0.21 -13.65
N GLN A 157 -13.52 0.81 -12.49
CA GLN A 157 -14.20 2.05 -12.11
C GLN A 157 -13.29 3.28 -12.23
N SER A 158 -11.99 3.21 -11.87
CA SER A 158 -11.12 4.38 -11.88
C SER A 158 -10.77 4.85 -13.29
N ILE A 159 -10.59 3.91 -14.24
CA ILE A 159 -10.29 4.28 -15.63
C ILE A 159 -11.41 5.17 -16.22
N PRO A 160 -12.70 4.80 -16.17
CA PRO A 160 -13.77 5.68 -16.65
C PRO A 160 -13.79 7.07 -16.02
N PHE A 161 -13.58 7.16 -14.68
CA PHE A 161 -13.50 8.45 -14.00
C PHE A 161 -12.40 9.36 -14.58
N MET A 162 -11.22 8.78 -14.80
CA MET A 162 -10.07 9.53 -15.32
C MET A 162 -10.23 9.85 -16.81
N MET A 163 -10.82 8.96 -17.61
CA MET A 163 -11.12 9.20 -19.01
C MET A 163 -12.12 10.36 -19.19
N GLU A 164 -13.05 10.54 -18.25
CA GLU A 164 -13.94 11.71 -18.18
C GLU A 164 -13.27 12.95 -17.55
N ARG A 165 -11.97 12.91 -17.28
CA ARG A 165 -11.20 14.00 -16.66
C ARG A 165 -11.78 14.48 -15.34
N ARG A 166 -12.15 13.57 -14.47
CA ARG A 166 -12.67 13.85 -13.13
C ARG A 166 -11.62 13.65 -12.06
N ASN A 167 -11.67 14.48 -11.03
CA ASN A 167 -10.85 14.25 -9.83
C ASN A 167 -11.25 12.94 -9.14
N VAL A 168 -10.27 12.15 -8.72
CA VAL A 168 -10.50 10.80 -8.18
C VAL A 168 -9.77 10.59 -6.87
N LEU A 169 -10.46 9.98 -5.92
CA LEU A 169 -9.88 9.40 -4.71
C LEU A 169 -10.16 7.90 -4.70
N ALA A 170 -9.15 7.10 -4.99
CA ALA A 170 -9.26 5.67 -5.21
C ALA A 170 -8.54 4.85 -4.13
N SER A 171 -9.24 3.90 -3.53
CA SER A 171 -8.65 2.98 -2.56
C SER A 171 -8.87 1.53 -2.96
N ALA A 172 -7.80 0.76 -2.95
CA ALA A 172 -7.84 -0.67 -3.19
C ALA A 172 -6.62 -1.35 -2.56
N PRO A 173 -6.71 -2.63 -2.17
CA PRO A 173 -5.60 -3.37 -1.58
C PRO A 173 -4.32 -3.27 -2.40
N THR A 174 -3.16 -3.48 -1.76
CA THR A 174 -1.87 -3.57 -2.48
C THR A 174 -1.90 -4.74 -3.48
N GLY A 175 -1.30 -4.54 -4.66
CA GLY A 175 -1.31 -5.54 -5.73
C GLY A 175 -2.63 -5.64 -6.51
N SER A 176 -3.59 -4.72 -6.32
CA SER A 176 -4.86 -4.68 -7.06
C SER A 176 -4.77 -4.03 -8.45
N GLY A 177 -3.61 -3.53 -8.87
CA GLY A 177 -3.42 -2.87 -10.16
C GLY A 177 -3.71 -1.38 -10.19
N LYS A 178 -3.55 -0.67 -9.05
CA LYS A 178 -3.72 0.79 -8.96
C LYS A 178 -2.86 1.58 -9.95
N THR A 179 -1.60 1.18 -10.12
CA THR A 179 -0.68 1.86 -11.04
C THR A 179 -1.23 1.90 -12.47
N LEU A 180 -1.74 0.80 -12.99
CA LEU A 180 -2.37 0.77 -14.30
C LEU A 180 -3.71 1.52 -14.35
N ALA A 181 -4.43 1.59 -13.23
CA ALA A 181 -5.69 2.31 -13.16
C ALA A 181 -5.52 3.81 -13.44
N PHE A 182 -4.36 4.40 -13.10
CA PHE A 182 -4.06 5.79 -13.45
C PHE A 182 -3.14 5.93 -14.67
N ALA A 183 -2.22 5.01 -14.92
CA ALA A 183 -1.27 5.15 -16.02
C ALA A 183 -1.96 5.07 -17.39
N LEU A 184 -2.89 4.12 -17.60
CA LEU A 184 -3.55 3.93 -18.88
C LEU A 184 -4.33 5.18 -19.35
N PRO A 185 -5.26 5.75 -18.55
CA PRO A 185 -5.99 6.95 -18.98
C PRO A 185 -5.11 8.18 -19.16
N VAL A 186 -4.04 8.30 -18.36
CA VAL A 186 -3.07 9.39 -18.47
C VAL A 186 -2.28 9.29 -19.78
N ILE A 187 -1.76 8.11 -20.11
CA ILE A 187 -1.04 7.87 -21.37
C ILE A 187 -1.94 8.15 -22.56
N GLU A 188 -3.20 7.69 -22.52
CA GLU A 188 -4.19 7.94 -23.59
C GLU A 188 -4.46 9.43 -23.78
N GLU A 189 -4.63 10.20 -22.69
CA GLU A 189 -4.83 11.65 -22.78
C GLU A 189 -3.61 12.35 -23.37
N VAL A 190 -2.40 12.00 -22.93
CA VAL A 190 -1.15 12.59 -23.46
C VAL A 190 -1.00 12.29 -24.96
N LEU A 191 -1.27 11.04 -25.38
CA LEU A 191 -1.27 10.65 -26.80
C LEU A 191 -2.25 11.50 -27.61
N GLY A 192 -3.49 11.63 -27.12
CA GLY A 192 -4.52 12.41 -27.79
C GLY A 192 -4.18 13.91 -27.88
N LEU A 193 -3.49 14.47 -26.88
CA LEU A 193 -3.00 15.85 -26.92
C LEU A 193 -1.89 16.03 -27.95
N LYS A 194 -0.92 15.12 -28.01
CA LYS A 194 0.21 15.20 -28.95
C LYS A 194 -0.20 15.01 -30.42
N GLN A 195 -1.33 14.35 -30.67
CA GLN A 195 -1.88 14.19 -32.03
C GLN A 195 -2.63 15.43 -32.53
N ARG A 196 -2.92 16.40 -31.66
CA ARG A 196 -3.60 17.66 -32.09
C ARG A 196 -2.60 18.57 -32.81
N ALA A 197 -3.07 19.17 -33.90
CA ALA A 197 -2.25 20.06 -34.73
C ALA A 197 -1.65 21.23 -33.95
N ASP A 198 -2.40 21.78 -32.99
CA ASP A 198 -1.97 22.91 -32.15
C ASP A 198 -0.78 22.56 -31.25
N TYR A 199 -0.67 21.29 -30.83
CA TYR A 199 0.44 20.83 -30.02
C TYR A 199 1.70 20.57 -30.87
N SER A 200 1.51 20.07 -32.09
CA SER A 200 2.62 19.74 -33.02
C SER A 200 3.34 20.99 -33.53
N SER A 201 2.71 22.18 -33.47
CA SER A 201 3.32 23.44 -33.87
C SER A 201 4.27 24.05 -32.84
N THR A 202 4.17 23.64 -31.56
CA THR A 202 5.07 24.07 -30.48
C THR A 202 6.26 23.12 -30.38
N LYS A 203 7.46 23.60 -30.73
CA LYS A 203 8.72 22.79 -30.69
C LYS A 203 9.19 22.40 -29.28
N THR A 204 8.58 22.89 -28.23
CA THR A 204 8.92 22.63 -26.84
C THR A 204 7.94 21.63 -26.23
N SER A 205 8.46 20.53 -25.72
CA SER A 205 7.69 19.60 -24.89
C SER A 205 7.18 20.34 -23.66
N LYS A 206 5.91 20.17 -23.33
CA LYS A 206 5.29 20.77 -22.13
C LYS A 206 4.99 19.67 -21.16
N LEU A 207 5.34 19.86 -19.89
CA LEU A 207 5.01 18.93 -18.84
C LEU A 207 3.49 18.85 -18.65
N LEU A 208 2.94 17.67 -18.92
CA LEU A 208 1.49 17.41 -18.88
C LEU A 208 1.07 16.66 -17.62
N VAL A 209 1.96 15.85 -17.05
CA VAL A 209 1.65 14.96 -15.93
C VAL A 209 2.76 14.96 -14.89
N ILE A 210 2.39 15.12 -13.63
CA ILE A 210 3.26 14.87 -12.49
C ILE A 210 2.69 13.68 -11.70
N VAL A 211 3.54 12.67 -11.44
CA VAL A 211 3.22 11.53 -10.57
C VAL A 211 4.09 11.62 -9.32
N LEU A 212 3.44 11.73 -8.18
CA LEU A 212 4.08 11.84 -6.87
C LEU A 212 4.07 10.50 -6.15
N GLU A 213 5.26 10.03 -5.83
CA GLU A 213 5.50 8.80 -5.08
C GLU A 213 6.14 9.11 -3.72
N PRO A 214 5.82 8.37 -2.66
CA PRO A 214 6.37 8.67 -1.33
C PRO A 214 7.87 8.36 -1.20
N THR A 215 8.42 7.48 -2.03
CA THR A 215 9.84 7.09 -2.01
C THR A 215 10.42 7.06 -3.41
N ARG A 216 11.77 7.16 -3.49
CA ARG A 216 12.50 7.15 -4.77
C ARG A 216 12.41 5.80 -5.48
N GLU A 217 12.43 4.74 -4.69
CA GLU A 217 12.32 3.38 -5.18
C GLU A 217 10.95 3.14 -5.84
N LEU A 218 9.87 3.67 -5.24
CA LEU A 218 8.54 3.65 -5.87
C LEU A 218 8.49 4.49 -7.14
N ALA A 219 9.07 5.70 -7.10
CA ALA A 219 9.13 6.56 -8.28
C ALA A 219 9.85 5.85 -9.45
N ALA A 220 10.94 5.15 -9.17
CA ALA A 220 11.65 4.35 -10.18
C ALA A 220 10.79 3.20 -10.74
N GLN A 221 9.99 2.54 -9.89
CA GLN A 221 9.08 1.48 -10.35
C GLN A 221 7.95 2.03 -11.21
N THR A 222 7.30 3.08 -10.76
CA THR A 222 6.22 3.75 -11.50
C THR A 222 6.73 4.31 -12.82
N TYR A 223 7.94 4.88 -12.83
CA TYR A 223 8.64 5.27 -14.07
C TYR A 223 8.81 4.10 -15.03
N THR A 224 9.31 2.96 -14.55
CA THR A 224 9.51 1.76 -15.37
C THR A 224 8.18 1.26 -15.96
N GLU A 225 7.09 1.30 -15.19
CA GLU A 225 5.76 0.95 -15.70
C GLU A 225 5.28 1.94 -16.78
N PHE A 226 5.46 3.23 -16.61
CA PHE A 226 5.12 4.20 -17.65
C PHE A 226 5.94 3.99 -18.93
N VAL A 227 7.25 3.83 -18.81
CA VAL A 227 8.15 3.56 -19.95
C VAL A 227 7.68 2.33 -20.73
N LYS A 228 7.33 1.26 -20.03
CA LYS A 228 6.84 0.01 -20.61
C LYS A 228 5.59 0.21 -21.48
N TYR A 229 4.63 1.02 -21.06
CA TYR A 229 3.40 1.29 -21.83
C TYR A 229 3.55 2.44 -22.82
N CYS A 230 4.50 3.36 -22.62
CA CYS A 230 4.82 4.44 -23.56
C CYS A 230 5.78 4.00 -24.67
N ASP A 231 6.44 2.84 -24.55
CA ASP A 231 7.39 2.35 -25.54
C ASP A 231 6.79 2.27 -26.96
N GLY A 232 7.50 2.79 -27.97
CA GLY A 232 7.00 2.94 -29.33
C GLY A 232 6.00 4.08 -29.53
N SER A 233 5.80 4.95 -28.54
CA SER A 233 5.01 6.18 -28.65
C SER A 233 5.90 7.43 -28.66
N SER A 234 5.30 8.60 -28.95
CA SER A 234 6.00 9.90 -28.89
C SER A 234 6.08 10.50 -27.48
N ILE A 235 5.66 9.78 -26.43
CA ILE A 235 5.62 10.26 -25.05
C ILE A 235 6.99 10.15 -24.42
N SER A 236 7.50 11.26 -23.86
CA SER A 236 8.71 11.31 -23.06
C SER A 236 8.35 11.20 -21.58
N VAL A 237 8.94 10.20 -20.90
CA VAL A 237 8.78 9.97 -19.46
C VAL A 237 10.11 10.21 -18.76
N ALA A 238 10.10 10.97 -17.67
CA ALA A 238 11.29 11.21 -16.86
C ALA A 238 11.10 10.78 -15.41
N ASN A 239 12.13 10.15 -14.84
CA ASN A 239 12.23 9.93 -13.40
C ASN A 239 13.16 10.98 -12.81
N PHE A 240 12.57 11.97 -12.13
CA PHE A 240 13.35 13.01 -11.51
C PHE A 240 14.02 12.50 -10.23
N SER A 241 15.23 11.94 -10.41
CA SER A 241 16.03 11.37 -9.33
C SER A 241 17.27 12.17 -8.95
N GLY A 242 17.68 13.18 -9.72
CA GLY A 242 18.89 13.97 -9.48
C GLY A 242 18.99 15.22 -10.36
N GLU A 243 20.12 15.93 -10.25
CA GLU A 243 20.38 17.20 -10.94
C GLU A 243 20.56 17.07 -12.46
N GLU A 244 20.88 15.86 -12.95
CA GLU A 244 21.16 15.59 -14.37
C GLU A 244 19.91 15.29 -15.21
N THR A 245 18.69 15.30 -14.60
CA THR A 245 17.47 14.99 -15.36
C THR A 245 16.97 16.23 -16.09
N ASP A 246 16.94 16.20 -17.42
CA ASP A 246 16.30 17.24 -18.23
C ASP A 246 14.77 17.18 -18.06
N ILE A 247 14.27 18.03 -17.19
CA ILE A 247 12.84 18.14 -16.88
C ILE A 247 12.09 18.84 -18.04
N GLY A 248 12.81 19.67 -18.81
CA GLY A 248 12.23 20.54 -19.84
C GLY A 248 11.64 19.81 -21.05
N THR A 249 12.03 18.54 -21.24
CA THR A 249 11.61 17.74 -22.41
C THR A 249 10.62 16.64 -22.06
N ALA A 250 10.28 16.45 -20.78
CA ALA A 250 9.38 15.39 -20.33
C ALA A 250 7.90 15.78 -20.44
N ASP A 251 7.09 14.87 -21.00
CA ASP A 251 5.63 14.97 -20.96
C ASP A 251 5.07 14.47 -19.61
N ILE A 252 5.68 13.42 -19.07
CA ILE A 252 5.32 12.78 -17.80
C ILE A 252 6.53 12.78 -16.86
N LEU A 253 6.37 13.34 -15.67
CA LEU A 253 7.41 13.42 -14.65
C LEU A 253 7.00 12.59 -13.44
N VAL A 254 7.81 11.59 -13.09
CA VAL A 254 7.64 10.77 -11.89
C VAL A 254 8.68 11.17 -10.85
N SER A 255 8.27 11.51 -9.64
CA SER A 255 9.21 11.94 -8.59
C SER A 255 8.62 11.86 -7.19
N THR A 256 9.41 12.24 -6.20
CA THR A 256 8.94 12.43 -4.82
C THR A 256 8.56 13.89 -4.57
N PRO A 257 7.57 14.17 -3.69
CA PRO A 257 7.12 15.55 -3.42
C PRO A 257 8.23 16.50 -2.99
N ASN A 258 9.16 16.01 -2.15
CA ASN A 258 10.26 16.85 -1.67
C ASN A 258 11.16 17.36 -2.81
N ARG A 259 11.41 16.53 -3.82
CA ARG A 259 12.21 16.92 -4.98
C ARG A 259 11.49 17.91 -5.87
N ILE A 260 10.21 17.66 -6.13
CA ILE A 260 9.40 18.61 -6.93
C ILE A 260 9.37 19.98 -6.24
N VAL A 261 9.12 20.05 -4.93
CA VAL A 261 9.09 21.32 -4.19
C VAL A 261 10.44 22.06 -4.25
N PHE A 262 11.54 21.31 -4.21
CA PHE A 262 12.90 21.92 -4.25
C PHE A 262 13.25 22.54 -5.61
N HIS A 263 12.58 22.13 -6.68
CA HIS A 263 12.82 22.58 -8.05
C HIS A 263 11.56 23.16 -8.71
N LEU A 264 10.58 23.56 -7.89
CA LEU A 264 9.30 24.03 -8.38
C LEU A 264 9.42 25.30 -9.22
N ASP A 265 10.44 26.11 -8.95
CA ASP A 265 10.82 27.31 -9.72
C ASP A 265 11.31 27.00 -11.14
N LYS A 266 11.77 25.78 -11.39
CA LYS A 266 12.29 25.32 -12.69
C LYS A 266 11.28 24.50 -13.48
N ILE A 267 10.16 24.13 -12.85
CA ILE A 267 9.14 23.27 -13.45
C ILE A 267 7.98 24.14 -13.96
N ASP A 268 7.77 24.19 -15.28
CA ASP A 268 6.59 24.83 -15.84
C ASP A 268 5.36 23.93 -15.68
N THR A 269 4.48 24.32 -14.77
CA THR A 269 3.22 23.61 -14.47
C THR A 269 2.02 24.18 -15.24
N SER A 270 2.21 25.18 -16.11
CA SER A 270 1.11 25.90 -16.79
C SER A 270 0.27 25.02 -17.71
N ALA A 271 0.88 23.97 -18.29
CA ALA A 271 0.22 23.03 -19.19
C ALA A 271 -0.23 21.74 -18.49
N LEU A 272 -0.05 21.63 -17.16
CA LEU A 272 -0.28 20.41 -16.41
C LEU A 272 -1.74 19.95 -16.52
N ARG A 273 -1.96 18.69 -16.84
CA ARG A 273 -3.26 18.04 -16.95
C ARG A 273 -3.60 17.17 -15.77
N TRP A 274 -2.60 16.46 -15.26
CA TRP A 274 -2.77 15.54 -14.14
C TRP A 274 -1.71 15.70 -13.07
N LEU A 275 -2.17 15.74 -11.84
CA LEU A 275 -1.38 15.55 -10.63
C LEU A 275 -1.82 14.24 -9.98
N ILE A 276 -1.00 13.20 -10.10
CA ILE A 276 -1.27 11.88 -9.53
C ILE A 276 -0.51 11.74 -8.21
N VAL A 277 -1.16 11.23 -7.19
CA VAL A 277 -0.56 10.99 -5.88
C VAL A 277 -0.81 9.54 -5.49
N ASP A 278 0.21 8.70 -5.61
CA ASP A 278 0.10 7.30 -5.14
C ASP A 278 0.50 7.19 -3.66
N GLU A 279 0.04 6.12 -3.00
CA GLU A 279 0.19 5.88 -1.55
C GLU A 279 -0.20 7.13 -0.72
N SER A 280 -1.33 7.75 -1.10
CA SER A 280 -1.78 9.06 -0.58
C SER A 280 -2.12 9.06 0.90
N ASP A 281 -2.32 7.92 1.55
CA ASP A 281 -2.51 7.78 2.99
C ASP A 281 -1.31 8.29 3.81
N ARG A 282 -0.11 8.34 3.22
CA ARG A 282 1.06 8.96 3.84
C ARG A 282 0.96 10.47 4.01
N LEU A 283 0.12 11.15 3.24
CA LEU A 283 -0.08 12.60 3.33
C LEU A 283 -0.51 13.04 4.74
N PHE A 284 -1.15 12.15 5.46
CA PHE A 284 -1.76 12.42 6.76
C PHE A 284 -1.03 11.72 7.92
N GLU A 285 0.11 11.07 7.66
CA GLU A 285 0.98 10.60 8.73
C GLU A 285 1.60 11.83 9.44
N VAL A 286 1.21 12.03 10.70
CA VAL A 286 1.75 13.09 11.54
C VAL A 286 3.14 12.67 12.00
N VAL A 287 4.17 13.35 11.50
CA VAL A 287 5.54 13.24 12.00
C VAL A 287 5.83 14.51 12.81
N GLU A 288 5.95 14.37 14.13
CA GLU A 288 6.28 15.51 15.01
C GLU A 288 7.66 16.09 14.69
N GLY A 289 7.74 17.41 14.70
CA GLY A 289 9.00 18.15 14.58
C GLY A 289 9.53 18.34 13.17
N GLN A 290 8.75 18.02 12.13
CA GLN A 290 9.12 18.33 10.75
C GLN A 290 8.13 19.31 10.13
N ASP A 291 8.57 20.57 9.95
CA ASP A 291 7.87 21.55 9.10
C ASP A 291 7.74 21.09 7.63
N LYS A 292 8.47 20.06 7.26
CA LYS A 292 8.48 19.40 5.95
C LYS A 292 7.55 18.18 5.89
N CYS A 293 6.32 18.30 6.38
CA CYS A 293 5.38 17.22 6.26
C CYS A 293 4.93 17.09 4.79
N PHE A 294 4.71 15.85 4.36
CA PHE A 294 4.30 15.51 2.99
C PHE A 294 3.05 16.31 2.54
N ARG A 295 2.12 16.57 3.46
CA ARG A 295 0.93 17.40 3.22
C ARG A 295 1.26 18.83 2.82
N ASN A 296 2.27 19.47 3.46
CA ASN A 296 2.69 20.82 3.11
C ASN A 296 3.37 20.86 1.74
N GLN A 297 4.16 19.83 1.42
CA GLN A 297 4.78 19.66 0.11
C GLN A 297 3.74 19.51 -0.99
N LEU A 298 2.75 18.66 -0.80
CA LEU A 298 1.63 18.52 -1.74
C LEU A 298 0.87 19.83 -1.91
N GLY A 299 0.59 20.53 -0.80
CA GLY A 299 -0.09 21.82 -0.83
C GLY A 299 0.67 22.88 -1.64
N ALA A 300 2.01 22.89 -1.57
CA ALA A 300 2.86 23.77 -2.37
C ALA A 300 2.78 23.43 -3.87
N ILE A 301 2.89 22.14 -4.21
CA ILE A 301 2.79 21.66 -5.60
C ILE A 301 1.40 21.97 -6.16
N TYR A 302 0.33 21.66 -5.43
CA TYR A 302 -1.04 21.89 -5.87
C TYR A 302 -1.35 23.37 -6.11
N LYS A 303 -0.82 24.27 -5.27
CA LYS A 303 -0.95 25.73 -5.46
C LYS A 303 -0.22 26.25 -6.69
N ALA A 304 0.84 25.60 -7.12
CA ALA A 304 1.59 25.97 -8.33
C ALA A 304 0.90 25.48 -9.61
N CYS A 305 -0.06 24.56 -9.51
CA CYS A 305 -0.81 24.05 -10.65
C CYS A 305 -2.00 24.96 -10.97
N ASP A 306 -2.37 25.07 -12.28
CA ASP A 306 -3.62 25.72 -12.66
C ASP A 306 -4.82 24.82 -12.32
N ALA A 307 -5.55 25.17 -11.28
CA ALA A 307 -6.71 24.41 -10.78
C ALA A 307 -7.83 24.23 -11.81
N LYS A 308 -7.91 25.09 -12.83
CA LYS A 308 -8.92 24.98 -13.90
C LYS A 308 -8.58 23.87 -14.89
N CYS A 309 -7.30 23.71 -15.20
CA CYS A 309 -6.81 22.76 -16.19
C CYS A 309 -6.36 21.44 -15.59
N THR A 310 -5.79 21.45 -14.39
CA THR A 310 -5.23 20.28 -13.72
C THR A 310 -6.29 19.47 -12.98
N ARG A 311 -6.30 18.16 -13.20
CA ARG A 311 -7.09 17.20 -12.43
C ARG A 311 -6.18 16.46 -11.46
N VAL A 312 -6.76 16.05 -10.34
CA VAL A 312 -6.00 15.37 -9.27
C VAL A 312 -6.55 13.97 -9.07
N ALA A 313 -5.65 13.00 -8.97
CA ALA A 313 -6.03 11.63 -8.67
C ALA A 313 -5.17 11.08 -7.51
N PHE A 314 -5.86 10.64 -6.45
CA PHE A 314 -5.25 10.03 -5.28
C PHE A 314 -5.48 8.54 -5.29
N PHE A 315 -4.42 7.77 -5.12
CA PHE A 315 -4.46 6.33 -4.99
C PHE A 315 -3.84 5.90 -3.67
N SER A 316 -4.44 4.90 -3.02
CA SER A 316 -3.94 4.38 -1.75
C SER A 316 -4.40 2.95 -1.49
N ALA A 317 -3.69 2.26 -0.59
CA ALA A 317 -4.15 0.98 -0.06
C ALA A 317 -5.14 1.14 1.10
N THR A 318 -5.13 2.28 1.78
CA THR A 318 -6.00 2.55 2.93
C THR A 318 -6.75 3.86 2.75
N PHE A 319 -7.92 3.93 3.40
CA PHE A 319 -8.78 5.11 3.35
C PHE A 319 -8.92 5.67 4.77
N SER A 320 -8.22 6.74 5.08
CA SER A 320 -8.46 7.45 6.34
C SER A 320 -9.58 8.47 6.17
N HIS A 321 -10.39 8.62 7.22
CA HIS A 321 -11.45 9.65 7.23
C HIS A 321 -10.87 11.07 7.07
N GLU A 322 -9.66 11.29 7.54
CA GLU A 322 -8.97 12.58 7.45
C GLU A 322 -8.58 12.92 6.00
N VAL A 323 -8.12 11.90 5.24
CA VAL A 323 -7.85 12.05 3.78
C VAL A 323 -9.13 12.40 3.04
N GLU A 324 -10.19 11.62 3.26
CA GLU A 324 -11.49 11.83 2.63
C GLU A 324 -12.04 13.23 2.92
N LYS A 325 -12.00 13.65 4.20
CA LYS A 325 -12.44 14.97 4.62
C LYS A 325 -11.65 16.07 3.92
N TRP A 326 -10.31 15.97 3.94
CA TRP A 326 -9.45 16.97 3.30
C TRP A 326 -9.71 17.05 1.79
N CYS A 327 -9.84 15.93 1.11
CA CYS A 327 -10.13 15.91 -0.33
C CYS A 327 -11.47 16.58 -0.65
N LYS A 328 -12.52 16.31 0.13
CA LYS A 328 -13.83 16.93 -0.04
C LYS A 328 -13.83 18.44 0.25
N GLU A 329 -12.97 18.92 1.14
CA GLU A 329 -12.87 20.32 1.52
C GLU A 329 -12.00 21.14 0.54
N ASN A 330 -11.07 20.51 -0.19
CA ASN A 330 -10.08 21.23 -1.00
C ASN A 330 -10.16 20.92 -2.51
N ILE A 331 -10.93 19.91 -2.92
CA ILE A 331 -10.99 19.48 -4.32
C ILE A 331 -12.45 19.40 -4.76
N ASP A 332 -12.77 20.18 -5.79
CA ASP A 332 -14.12 20.21 -6.33
C ASP A 332 -14.48 18.92 -7.07
N SER A 333 -15.74 18.50 -6.92
CA SER A 333 -16.36 17.39 -7.67
C SER A 333 -15.51 16.10 -7.68
N ILE A 334 -14.94 15.74 -6.51
CA ILE A 334 -14.14 14.54 -6.41
C ILE A 334 -14.99 13.28 -6.39
N GLY A 335 -14.75 12.37 -7.32
CA GLY A 335 -15.31 11.02 -7.31
C GLY A 335 -14.49 10.10 -6.42
N MET A 336 -15.18 9.23 -5.65
CA MET A 336 -14.48 8.28 -4.77
C MET A 336 -14.78 6.85 -5.18
N VAL A 337 -13.73 6.03 -5.21
CA VAL A 337 -13.79 4.60 -5.54
C VAL A 337 -13.11 3.81 -4.42
N CYS A 338 -13.80 2.84 -3.84
CA CYS A 338 -13.24 1.96 -2.84
C CYS A 338 -13.50 0.51 -3.23
N VAL A 339 -12.45 -0.31 -3.30
CA VAL A 339 -12.56 -1.74 -3.60
C VAL A 339 -12.30 -2.55 -2.34
N GLY A 340 -13.26 -3.40 -1.98
CA GLY A 340 -13.22 -4.17 -0.75
C GLY A 340 -13.66 -3.39 0.48
N GLU A 341 -13.48 -3.97 1.65
CA GLU A 341 -13.79 -3.29 2.91
C GLU A 341 -12.72 -2.23 3.21
N ARG A 342 -13.15 -1.07 3.72
CA ARG A 342 -12.23 0.01 4.10
C ARG A 342 -11.22 -0.49 5.13
N ASN A 343 -9.94 -0.28 4.84
CA ASN A 343 -8.83 -0.65 5.73
C ASN A 343 -8.77 -2.17 6.04
N SER A 344 -9.24 -3.01 5.13
CA SER A 344 -9.05 -4.46 5.22
C SER A 344 -7.69 -4.87 4.64
N SER A 345 -7.13 -5.91 5.20
CA SER A 345 -5.95 -6.57 4.64
C SER A 345 -6.35 -7.54 3.53
N ASN A 346 -5.39 -7.91 2.70
CA ASN A 346 -5.63 -8.84 1.60
C ASN A 346 -6.03 -10.24 2.13
N THR A 347 -7.18 -10.74 1.71
CA THR A 347 -7.71 -12.05 2.11
C THR A 347 -6.91 -13.24 1.57
N SER A 348 -6.08 -13.02 0.54
CA SER A 348 -5.17 -14.05 0.00
C SER A 348 -3.94 -14.31 0.87
N VAL A 349 -3.70 -13.46 1.89
CA VAL A 349 -2.57 -13.58 2.81
C VAL A 349 -3.05 -14.20 4.11
N LYS A 350 -2.54 -15.40 4.45
CA LYS A 350 -2.75 -15.99 5.77
C LYS A 350 -2.08 -15.13 6.84
N GLN A 351 -2.83 -14.67 7.84
CA GLN A 351 -2.36 -13.73 8.86
C GLN A 351 -2.41 -14.39 10.23
N GLU A 352 -1.28 -14.35 10.95
CA GLU A 352 -1.13 -14.98 12.27
C GLU A 352 -0.59 -13.98 13.29
N LEU A 353 -1.13 -14.01 14.52
CA LEU A 353 -0.61 -13.30 15.68
C LEU A 353 0.09 -14.29 16.61
N THR A 354 1.34 -14.01 16.96
CA THR A 354 2.12 -14.85 17.87
C THR A 354 2.53 -14.05 19.10
N TYR A 355 2.00 -14.43 20.25
CA TYR A 355 2.39 -13.86 21.53
C TYR A 355 3.76 -14.40 21.96
N CYS A 356 4.70 -13.50 22.19
CA CYS A 356 6.08 -13.82 22.53
C CYS A 356 6.45 -13.49 23.99
N GLY A 357 5.59 -12.78 24.73
CA GLY A 357 5.84 -12.30 26.08
C GLY A 357 6.94 -11.23 26.12
N THR A 358 8.18 -11.63 25.84
CA THR A 358 9.38 -10.79 25.92
C THR A 358 10.15 -10.72 24.60
N GLU A 359 11.16 -9.87 24.54
CA GLU A 359 12.08 -9.79 23.37
C GLU A 359 12.85 -11.11 23.15
N ASP A 360 13.19 -11.83 24.21
CA ASP A 360 13.84 -13.15 24.10
C ASP A 360 12.87 -14.20 23.53
N GLY A 361 11.58 -14.11 23.85
CA GLY A 361 10.55 -14.93 23.23
C GLY A 361 10.46 -14.73 21.71
N LYS A 362 10.59 -13.50 21.21
CA LYS A 362 10.64 -13.22 19.75
C LYS A 362 11.82 -13.91 19.08
N LYS A 363 12.99 -13.96 19.74
CA LYS A 363 14.18 -14.65 19.20
C LYS A 363 13.92 -16.15 19.04
N ILE A 364 13.22 -16.76 20.02
CA ILE A 364 12.84 -18.17 19.96
C ILE A 364 11.81 -18.39 18.86
N ALA A 365 10.80 -17.51 18.76
CA ALA A 365 9.74 -17.61 17.78
C ALA A 365 10.27 -17.53 16.34
N ILE A 366 11.13 -16.54 16.03
CA ILE A 366 11.70 -16.40 14.68
C ILE A 366 12.63 -17.58 14.34
N ARG A 367 13.43 -18.06 15.29
CA ARG A 367 14.28 -19.24 15.08
C ARG A 367 13.44 -20.46 14.74
N ASN A 368 12.35 -20.68 15.47
CA ASN A 368 11.48 -21.84 15.23
C ASN A 368 10.79 -21.70 13.86
N LEU A 369 10.26 -20.53 13.52
CA LEU A 369 9.61 -20.28 12.23
C LEU A 369 10.57 -20.55 11.06
N LEU A 370 11.81 -20.05 11.14
CA LEU A 370 12.81 -20.26 10.09
C LEU A 370 13.25 -21.72 9.94
N ARG A 371 13.13 -22.53 11.00
CA ARG A 371 13.47 -23.96 10.96
C ARG A 371 12.34 -24.85 10.44
N THR A 372 11.08 -24.49 10.72
CA THR A 372 9.93 -25.39 10.49
C THR A 372 9.21 -25.12 9.18
N SER A 373 9.05 -23.85 8.77
CA SER A 373 8.13 -23.48 7.68
C SER A 373 8.67 -22.38 6.78
N PHE A 374 9.97 -22.10 6.83
CA PHE A 374 10.57 -21.06 6.02
C PHE A 374 10.75 -21.50 4.58
N LYS A 375 10.20 -20.68 3.67
CA LYS A 375 10.49 -20.73 2.23
C LYS A 375 10.95 -19.33 1.80
N PRO A 376 12.17 -19.20 1.24
CA PRO A 376 12.62 -17.91 0.73
C PRO A 376 11.79 -17.48 -0.50
N PRO A 377 11.69 -16.16 -0.77
CA PRO A 377 12.22 -15.04 0.02
C PRO A 377 11.28 -14.60 1.14
N ALA A 378 11.83 -14.02 2.21
CA ALA A 378 11.08 -13.44 3.32
C ALA A 378 11.49 -11.99 3.63
N LEU A 379 10.52 -11.20 4.09
CA LEU A 379 10.73 -9.85 4.62
C LEU A 379 10.50 -9.84 6.13
N VAL A 380 11.40 -9.18 6.87
CA VAL A 380 11.29 -9.02 8.32
C VAL A 380 11.27 -7.55 8.68
N PHE A 381 10.15 -7.07 9.24
CA PHE A 381 9.98 -5.68 9.62
C PHE A 381 10.39 -5.42 11.06
N VAL A 382 11.23 -4.41 11.25
CA VAL A 382 11.68 -3.92 12.55
C VAL A 382 11.47 -2.41 12.68
N GLN A 383 11.42 -1.91 13.92
CA GLN A 383 11.09 -0.52 14.22
C GLN A 383 12.21 0.47 13.84
N SER A 384 13.48 0.08 13.97
CA SER A 384 14.61 1.01 13.78
C SER A 384 15.79 0.38 13.04
N LYS A 385 16.66 1.25 12.46
CA LYS A 385 17.88 0.83 11.78
C LYS A 385 18.82 0.01 12.68
N ASP A 386 18.95 0.39 13.95
CA ASP A 386 19.82 -0.30 14.88
C ASP A 386 19.30 -1.71 15.19
N ARG A 387 17.97 -1.86 15.28
CA ARG A 387 17.34 -3.17 15.45
C ARG A 387 17.49 -4.04 14.21
N ALA A 388 17.48 -3.45 13.00
CA ALA A 388 17.73 -4.18 11.77
C ALA A 388 19.14 -4.79 11.77
N VAL A 389 20.15 -4.01 12.09
CA VAL A 389 21.53 -4.50 12.18
C VAL A 389 21.68 -5.57 13.26
N GLN A 390 21.05 -5.38 14.44
CA GLN A 390 21.10 -6.35 15.53
C GLN A 390 20.41 -7.67 15.15
N LEU A 391 19.27 -7.59 14.44
CA LEU A 391 18.54 -8.79 14.02
C LEU A 391 19.31 -9.57 12.94
N VAL A 392 19.93 -8.91 11.97
CA VAL A 392 20.81 -9.56 10.98
C VAL A 392 21.92 -10.32 11.68
N LYS A 393 22.63 -9.69 12.63
CA LYS A 393 23.68 -10.37 13.42
C LYS A 393 23.15 -11.59 14.19
N LEU A 394 21.96 -11.47 14.77
CA LEU A 394 21.32 -12.58 15.47
C LEU A 394 20.99 -13.74 14.52
N LEU A 395 20.37 -13.45 13.38
CA LEU A 395 19.95 -14.47 12.40
C LEU A 395 21.17 -15.19 11.79
N SER A 396 22.22 -14.47 11.42
CA SER A 396 23.49 -15.04 10.94
C SER A 396 24.19 -15.88 12.01
N ALA A 397 23.98 -15.61 13.30
CA ALA A 397 24.54 -16.42 14.39
C ALA A 397 23.69 -17.65 14.71
N ILE A 398 22.40 -17.64 14.39
CA ILE A 398 21.50 -18.80 14.54
C ILE A 398 21.79 -19.84 13.46
N ASP A 399 21.98 -19.39 12.22
CA ASP A 399 22.30 -20.22 11.07
C ASP A 399 23.26 -19.47 10.15
N SER A 400 24.50 -19.97 10.05
CA SER A 400 25.55 -19.37 9.21
C SER A 400 25.27 -19.50 7.71
N ASN A 401 24.42 -20.44 7.30
CA ASN A 401 24.04 -20.65 5.90
C ASN A 401 22.86 -19.77 5.47
N LEU A 402 22.18 -19.13 6.43
CA LEU A 402 21.04 -18.27 6.15
C LEU A 402 21.53 -16.96 5.50
N LYS A 403 21.17 -16.74 4.25
CA LYS A 403 21.52 -15.55 3.50
C LYS A 403 20.64 -14.37 3.94
N VAL A 404 21.16 -13.56 4.86
CA VAL A 404 20.44 -12.44 5.51
C VAL A 404 21.15 -11.13 5.25
N ASP A 405 20.41 -10.09 4.90
CA ASP A 405 20.91 -8.71 4.85
C ASP A 405 19.81 -7.75 5.34
N SER A 406 20.15 -6.47 5.50
CA SER A 406 19.20 -5.43 5.88
C SER A 406 19.17 -4.28 4.91
N ILE A 407 17.99 -3.66 4.80
CA ILE A 407 17.82 -2.38 4.11
C ILE A 407 17.26 -1.35 5.09
N ASN A 408 18.00 -0.25 5.28
CA ASN A 408 17.62 0.81 6.21
C ASN A 408 18.21 2.15 5.79
N SER A 409 17.74 3.25 6.40
CA SER A 409 18.18 4.62 6.09
C SER A 409 19.65 4.93 6.42
N GLY A 410 20.37 4.02 7.03
CA GLY A 410 21.81 4.16 7.30
C GLY A 410 22.70 3.67 6.15
N LYS A 411 22.14 2.97 5.16
CA LYS A 411 22.83 2.61 3.91
C LYS A 411 22.72 3.75 2.90
N SER A 412 23.77 3.95 2.10
CA SER A 412 23.74 4.85 0.95
C SER A 412 22.74 4.36 -0.10
N ASP A 413 22.37 5.24 -1.03
CA ASP A 413 21.44 4.91 -2.10
C ASP A 413 21.96 3.75 -2.96
N LYS A 414 23.24 3.78 -3.32
CA LYS A 414 23.91 2.71 -4.10
C LYS A 414 23.89 1.36 -3.36
N GLU A 415 24.18 1.36 -2.06
CA GLU A 415 24.13 0.13 -1.25
C GLU A 415 22.71 -0.43 -1.11
N ARG A 416 21.71 0.45 -1.10
CA ARG A 416 20.30 0.02 -1.06
C ARG A 416 19.89 -0.64 -2.37
N ASP A 417 20.25 -0.02 -3.50
CA ASP A 417 19.97 -0.54 -4.84
C ASP A 417 20.66 -1.90 -5.05
N GLU A 418 21.93 -2.02 -4.66
CA GLU A 418 22.66 -3.29 -4.71
C GLU A 418 22.03 -4.37 -3.81
N THR A 419 21.63 -4.02 -2.59
CA THR A 419 20.95 -4.95 -1.68
C THR A 419 19.64 -5.44 -2.29
N MET A 420 18.87 -4.55 -2.93
CA MET A 420 17.63 -4.89 -3.60
C MET A 420 17.84 -5.81 -4.79
N GLU A 421 18.86 -5.54 -5.59
CA GLU A 421 19.19 -6.36 -6.75
C GLU A 421 19.62 -7.77 -6.33
N ARG A 422 20.46 -7.89 -5.29
CA ARG A 422 20.85 -9.18 -4.70
C ARG A 422 19.65 -9.94 -4.12
N PHE A 423 18.68 -9.23 -3.54
CA PHE A 423 17.45 -9.86 -3.06
C PHE A 423 16.60 -10.38 -4.22
N ARG A 424 16.45 -9.62 -5.31
CA ARG A 424 15.73 -10.06 -6.53
C ARG A 424 16.37 -11.27 -7.19
N ARG A 425 17.71 -11.35 -7.19
CA ARG A 425 18.46 -12.52 -7.71
C ARG A 425 18.39 -13.74 -6.79
N GLY A 426 17.77 -13.65 -5.60
CA GLY A 426 17.71 -14.76 -4.64
C GLY A 426 19.03 -15.01 -3.88
N GLU A 427 19.97 -14.08 -3.94
CA GLU A 427 21.20 -14.13 -3.16
C GLU A 427 20.96 -13.81 -1.69
N ILE A 428 19.90 -13.09 -1.37
CA ILE A 428 19.43 -12.80 -0.01
C ILE A 428 18.10 -13.53 0.17
N TRP A 429 17.98 -14.34 1.19
CA TRP A 429 16.78 -15.12 1.51
C TRP A 429 15.86 -14.41 2.51
N VAL A 430 16.47 -13.68 3.44
CA VAL A 430 15.76 -12.92 4.46
C VAL A 430 16.25 -11.48 4.42
N LEU A 431 15.36 -10.56 4.05
CA LEU A 431 15.64 -9.13 4.04
C LEU A 431 15.00 -8.47 5.25
N VAL A 432 15.85 -7.91 6.14
CA VAL A 432 15.39 -7.16 7.32
C VAL A 432 15.24 -5.69 6.94
N CYS A 433 14.05 -5.12 7.11
CA CYS A 433 13.75 -3.76 6.69
C CYS A 433 13.06 -2.92 7.77
N THR A 434 13.27 -1.61 7.71
CA THR A 434 12.48 -0.64 8.46
C THR A 434 11.25 -0.23 7.67
N GLU A 435 10.27 0.35 8.32
CA GLU A 435 8.98 0.69 7.73
C GLU A 435 9.08 1.62 6.51
N VAL A 436 9.93 2.64 6.57
CA VAL A 436 10.08 3.65 5.52
C VAL A 436 10.50 3.03 4.19
N LEU A 437 11.41 2.06 4.23
CA LEU A 437 11.95 1.39 3.04
C LEU A 437 11.18 0.11 2.67
N GLY A 438 10.46 -0.49 3.61
CA GLY A 438 9.61 -1.65 3.33
C GLY A 438 8.31 -1.30 2.61
N ARG A 439 7.94 -0.02 2.54
CA ARG A 439 6.80 0.45 1.75
C ARG A 439 7.21 0.62 0.30
N GLY A 440 6.36 0.21 -0.59
CA GLY A 440 6.52 0.48 -2.02
C GLY A 440 7.56 -0.35 -2.75
N LEU A 441 8.36 -1.16 -2.09
CA LEU A 441 9.23 -2.09 -2.79
C LEU A 441 8.37 -3.09 -3.56
N ASP A 442 8.50 -3.10 -4.88
CA ASP A 442 7.97 -4.20 -5.68
C ASP A 442 8.90 -5.40 -5.51
N LEU A 443 8.52 -6.18 -4.54
CA LEU A 443 9.12 -7.47 -4.26
C LEU A 443 8.08 -8.49 -4.72
N SER A 444 8.12 -8.80 -6.00
CA SER A 444 7.39 -9.93 -6.54
C SER A 444 7.87 -11.20 -5.82
N ASP A 445 6.92 -12.07 -5.49
CA ASP A 445 7.19 -13.39 -4.94
C ASP A 445 7.65 -13.51 -3.47
N VAL A 446 7.47 -12.50 -2.63
CA VAL A 446 7.69 -12.67 -1.19
C VAL A 446 6.64 -13.62 -0.62
N GLY A 447 7.09 -14.81 -0.21
CA GLY A 447 6.22 -15.84 0.37
C GLY A 447 5.86 -15.57 1.83
N LEU A 448 6.75 -14.94 2.58
CA LEU A 448 6.62 -14.74 4.03
C LEU A 448 6.95 -13.32 4.45
N VAL A 449 6.03 -12.70 5.21
CA VAL A 449 6.25 -11.43 5.89
C VAL A 449 6.26 -11.67 7.40
N ILE A 450 7.29 -11.20 8.09
CA ILE A 450 7.40 -11.28 9.55
C ILE A 450 7.41 -9.85 10.11
N ASN A 451 6.38 -9.48 10.84
CA ASN A 451 6.40 -8.29 11.69
C ASN A 451 7.11 -8.65 13.00
N TYR A 452 8.45 -8.62 13.02
CA TYR A 452 9.24 -8.86 14.23
C TYR A 452 8.93 -7.83 15.31
N ASP A 453 8.78 -6.57 14.91
CA ASP A 453 8.23 -5.50 15.72
C ASP A 453 6.81 -5.16 15.28
N LEU A 454 5.88 -5.18 16.26
CA LEU A 454 4.49 -4.86 16.01
C LEU A 454 4.38 -3.46 15.38
N PRO A 455 3.66 -3.28 14.26
CA PRO A 455 3.38 -1.97 13.70
C PRO A 455 2.51 -1.14 14.65
N THR A 456 2.71 0.16 14.67
CA THR A 456 2.01 1.08 15.59
C THR A 456 0.67 1.55 15.04
N SER A 457 0.42 1.34 13.74
CA SER A 457 -0.82 1.73 13.06
C SER A 457 -1.38 0.62 12.18
N ILE A 458 -2.70 0.66 11.95
CA ILE A 458 -3.40 -0.24 11.02
C ILE A 458 -2.84 -0.06 9.60
N VAL A 459 -2.60 1.19 9.19
CA VAL A 459 -2.06 1.53 7.87
C VAL A 459 -0.72 0.84 7.66
N SER A 460 0.19 0.99 8.61
CA SER A 460 1.49 0.32 8.59
C SER A 460 1.35 -1.21 8.51
N TYR A 461 0.42 -1.79 9.28
CA TYR A 461 0.15 -3.23 9.24
C TYR A 461 -0.28 -3.70 7.85
N ILE A 462 -1.25 -3.03 7.24
CA ILE A 462 -1.78 -3.37 5.91
C ILE A 462 -0.67 -3.27 4.85
N HIS A 463 0.13 -2.21 4.90
CA HIS A 463 1.23 -2.02 3.95
C HIS A 463 2.32 -3.08 4.07
N ARG A 464 2.67 -3.51 5.30
CA ARG A 464 3.65 -4.58 5.52
C ARG A 464 3.12 -5.92 5.03
N VAL A 465 1.90 -6.28 5.42
CA VAL A 465 1.26 -7.54 4.99
C VAL A 465 1.06 -7.58 3.47
N GLY A 466 0.76 -6.44 2.85
CA GLY A 466 0.62 -6.31 1.41
C GLY A 466 1.92 -6.48 0.61
N ARG A 467 3.07 -6.79 1.24
CA ARG A 467 4.30 -7.18 0.52
C ARG A 467 4.26 -8.64 0.06
N THR A 468 3.35 -9.44 0.58
CA THR A 468 3.07 -10.81 0.12
C THR A 468 1.65 -10.94 -0.43
N GLY A 469 1.32 -12.04 -1.06
CA GLY A 469 -0.01 -12.30 -1.61
C GLY A 469 -0.36 -11.43 -2.82
N ARG A 470 0.61 -11.10 -3.67
CA ARG A 470 0.44 -10.29 -4.88
C ARG A 470 0.11 -11.16 -6.10
N ALA A 471 -0.49 -10.54 -7.12
CA ALA A 471 -0.81 -11.17 -8.40
C ALA A 471 -1.55 -12.53 -8.27
N GLY A 472 -2.49 -12.63 -7.32
CA GLY A 472 -3.28 -13.84 -7.09
C GLY A 472 -2.54 -14.98 -6.37
N LYS A 473 -1.26 -14.80 -5.99
CA LYS A 473 -0.51 -15.78 -5.22
C LYS A 473 -0.93 -15.75 -3.75
N SER A 474 -0.88 -16.90 -3.07
CA SER A 474 -1.09 -16.97 -1.62
C SER A 474 0.15 -16.47 -0.87
N GLY A 475 -0.05 -15.70 0.20
CA GLY A 475 1.00 -15.19 1.07
C GLY A 475 0.83 -15.64 2.52
N HIS A 476 1.89 -15.48 3.32
CA HIS A 476 1.85 -15.72 4.76
C HIS A 476 2.45 -14.53 5.52
N ALA A 477 1.74 -14.05 6.53
CA ALA A 477 2.19 -12.97 7.40
C ALA A 477 2.11 -13.37 8.87
N VAL A 478 3.23 -13.30 9.58
CA VAL A 478 3.33 -13.60 11.00
C VAL A 478 3.68 -12.33 11.76
N THR A 479 2.91 -12.00 12.78
CA THR A 479 3.12 -10.79 13.57
C THR A 479 3.40 -11.15 15.03
N TYR A 480 4.58 -10.78 15.51
CA TYR A 480 4.99 -10.97 16.89
C TYR A 480 4.56 -9.80 17.77
N PHE A 481 4.08 -10.10 18.97
CA PHE A 481 3.78 -9.09 19.96
C PHE A 481 4.18 -9.53 21.36
N THR A 482 4.45 -8.55 22.21
CA THR A 482 4.90 -8.71 23.60
C THR A 482 3.96 -7.96 24.53
N ASP A 483 4.18 -8.07 25.84
CA ASP A 483 3.39 -7.36 26.85
C ASP A 483 3.40 -5.84 26.64
N THR A 484 4.52 -5.28 26.17
CA THR A 484 4.63 -3.85 25.85
C THR A 484 3.81 -3.43 24.64
N ASP A 485 3.40 -4.37 23.80
CA ASP A 485 2.63 -4.12 22.59
C ASP A 485 1.11 -4.20 22.80
N MET A 486 0.64 -4.64 23.98
CA MET A 486 -0.77 -4.89 24.25
C MET A 486 -1.69 -3.71 23.94
N LYS A 487 -1.24 -2.49 24.17
CA LYS A 487 -2.02 -1.27 23.87
C LYS A 487 -2.23 -1.00 22.37
N TYR A 488 -1.41 -1.59 21.48
CA TYR A 488 -1.54 -1.43 20.02
C TYR A 488 -2.27 -2.58 19.35
N ILE A 489 -2.30 -3.76 19.97
CA ILE A 489 -2.69 -5.01 19.33
C ILE A 489 -4.17 -5.07 18.94
N LYS A 490 -5.08 -4.49 19.73
CA LYS A 490 -6.53 -4.58 19.49
C LYS A 490 -6.94 -4.15 18.09
N SER A 491 -6.40 -3.04 17.61
CA SER A 491 -6.72 -2.50 16.29
C SER A 491 -6.24 -3.42 15.16
N ILE A 492 -5.08 -4.02 15.31
CA ILE A 492 -4.49 -4.99 14.37
C ILE A 492 -5.29 -6.29 14.40
N ALA A 493 -5.61 -6.79 15.59
CA ALA A 493 -6.44 -7.98 15.78
C ALA A 493 -7.81 -7.84 15.11
N THR A 494 -8.42 -6.65 15.20
CA THR A 494 -9.69 -6.35 14.52
C THR A 494 -9.56 -6.45 12.99
N VAL A 495 -8.49 -5.90 12.39
CA VAL A 495 -8.24 -5.98 10.95
C VAL A 495 -8.02 -7.42 10.50
N ILE A 496 -7.27 -8.21 11.25
CA ILE A 496 -7.03 -9.63 10.96
C ILE A 496 -8.36 -10.41 10.96
N ARG A 497 -9.21 -10.16 11.98
CA ARG A 497 -10.54 -10.80 12.06
C ARG A 497 -11.45 -10.41 10.90
N GLN A 498 -11.46 -9.13 10.53
CA GLN A 498 -12.21 -8.64 9.37
C GLN A 498 -11.72 -9.25 8.05
N SER A 499 -10.43 -9.58 7.96
CA SER A 499 -9.85 -10.28 6.81
C SER A 499 -10.15 -11.79 6.79
N GLY A 500 -10.94 -12.31 7.75
CA GLY A 500 -11.41 -13.69 7.79
C GLY A 500 -10.46 -14.67 8.51
N PHE A 501 -9.46 -14.18 9.26
CA PHE A 501 -8.52 -15.04 10.00
C PHE A 501 -8.85 -15.11 11.49
N GLU A 502 -8.49 -16.22 12.11
CA GLU A 502 -8.73 -16.44 13.53
C GLU A 502 -7.82 -15.56 14.38
N VAL A 503 -8.42 -14.96 15.41
CA VAL A 503 -7.73 -14.14 16.40
C VAL A 503 -8.26 -14.52 17.77
N PRO A 504 -7.40 -14.63 18.80
CA PRO A 504 -7.84 -14.89 20.17
C PRO A 504 -8.87 -13.86 20.64
N GLU A 505 -10.01 -14.32 21.18
CA GLU A 505 -11.15 -13.44 21.54
C GLU A 505 -10.77 -12.39 22.57
N TYR A 506 -9.92 -12.74 23.55
CA TYR A 506 -9.47 -11.79 24.58
C TYR A 506 -8.82 -10.52 23.99
N LEU A 507 -8.19 -10.60 22.81
CA LEU A 507 -7.61 -9.42 22.14
C LEU A 507 -8.67 -8.48 21.58
N LEU A 508 -9.82 -9.02 21.20
CA LEU A 508 -10.96 -8.24 20.69
C LEU A 508 -11.77 -7.62 21.83
N GLU A 509 -11.84 -8.29 22.99
CA GLU A 509 -12.55 -7.82 24.19
C GLU A 509 -11.82 -6.72 24.96
N MET A 510 -10.51 -6.54 24.73
CA MET A 510 -9.73 -5.50 25.38
C MET A 510 -10.41 -4.14 25.28
N LYS A 511 -10.32 -3.30 26.31
CA LYS A 511 -10.87 -1.93 26.30
C LYS A 511 -10.23 -1.12 25.16
N LYS A 512 -11.04 -0.30 24.48
CA LYS A 512 -10.52 0.65 23.49
C LYS A 512 -9.64 1.68 24.19
N VAL A 513 -8.50 1.95 23.61
CA VAL A 513 -7.58 3.01 24.08
C VAL A 513 -8.27 4.37 23.97
N SER A 514 -8.12 5.23 24.98
CA SER A 514 -8.70 6.58 24.98
C SER A 514 -8.15 7.42 23.82
N ARG A 515 -8.88 8.48 23.43
CA ARG A 515 -8.43 9.36 22.34
C ARG A 515 -7.10 10.05 22.67
N ASP A 516 -6.89 10.43 23.92
CA ASP A 516 -5.68 11.11 24.35
C ASP A 516 -4.48 10.16 24.39
N THR A 517 -4.66 8.96 24.94
CA THR A 517 -3.62 7.91 24.86
C THR A 517 -3.29 7.55 23.41
N LYS A 518 -4.27 7.53 22.51
CA LYS A 518 -4.03 7.26 21.09
C LYS A 518 -3.21 8.38 20.43
N LYS A 519 -3.48 9.64 20.76
CA LYS A 519 -2.65 10.76 20.30
C LYS A 519 -1.22 10.67 20.82
N GLU A 520 -1.05 10.32 22.10
CA GLU A 520 0.26 10.12 22.70
C GLU A 520 1.03 8.94 22.07
N MET A 521 0.33 7.83 21.78
CA MET A 521 0.90 6.69 21.07
C MET A 521 1.35 7.02 19.64
N LEU A 522 0.65 7.94 18.95
CA LEU A 522 1.07 8.42 17.63
C LEU A 522 2.31 9.32 17.71
N LYS A 523 2.46 10.07 18.81
CA LYS A 523 3.61 10.94 19.05
C LYS A 523 4.88 10.19 19.42
N HIS A 524 4.76 9.15 20.22
CA HIS A 524 5.91 8.42 20.76
C HIS A 524 5.90 6.96 20.32
N ALA A 525 6.87 6.58 19.48
CA ALA A 525 7.08 5.19 19.15
C ALA A 525 7.44 4.36 20.41
N PRO A 526 6.95 3.10 20.52
CA PRO A 526 7.24 2.27 21.68
C PRO A 526 8.75 2.08 21.89
N LYS A 527 9.22 2.32 23.11
CA LYS A 527 10.61 2.04 23.49
C LYS A 527 10.80 0.53 23.60
N ARG A 528 11.65 -0.03 22.75
CA ARG A 528 11.93 -1.48 22.71
C ARG A 528 13.33 -1.77 23.22
N HIS A 529 13.48 -2.90 23.89
CA HIS A 529 14.79 -3.38 24.34
C HIS A 529 15.69 -3.75 23.15
N LYS A 530 17.00 -3.61 23.33
CA LYS A 530 17.99 -4.03 22.32
C LYS A 530 17.91 -5.53 22.06
N ILE A 531 18.09 -5.95 20.82
CA ILE A 531 18.21 -7.37 20.45
C ILE A 531 19.64 -7.82 20.77
N ALA A 532 19.89 -8.18 22.06
CA ALA A 532 21.21 -8.63 22.47
C ALA A 532 21.45 -10.09 22.07
N MET A 533 22.66 -10.40 21.62
CA MET A 533 23.06 -11.79 21.38
C MET A 533 23.21 -12.52 22.73
N VAL A 534 22.76 -13.77 22.81
CA VAL A 534 22.88 -14.60 24.01
C VAL A 534 24.36 -14.69 24.49
N LYS A 535 25.32 -14.74 23.55
CA LYS A 535 26.75 -14.69 23.85
C LYS A 535 27.18 -13.39 24.53
N GLU A 536 26.65 -12.22 24.10
CA GLU A 536 26.98 -10.94 24.72
C GLU A 536 26.44 -10.81 26.15
N GLN A 537 25.26 -11.35 26.42
CA GLN A 537 24.70 -11.40 27.77
C GLN A 537 25.52 -12.30 28.69
N VAL A 538 25.94 -13.44 28.19
CA VAL A 538 26.81 -14.36 28.95
C VAL A 538 28.18 -13.72 29.20
N ILE A 539 28.76 -13.06 28.21
CA ILE A 539 30.04 -12.33 28.35
C ILE A 539 29.90 -11.16 29.31
N LYS A 540 28.82 -10.36 29.22
CA LYS A 540 28.57 -9.26 30.17
C LYS A 540 28.39 -9.78 31.59
N ARG A 541 27.62 -10.86 31.77
CA ARG A 541 27.42 -11.48 33.09
C ARG A 541 28.72 -12.06 33.64
N LYS A 542 29.54 -12.71 32.82
CA LYS A 542 30.89 -13.17 33.21
C LYS A 542 31.81 -12.01 33.59
N LYS A 543 31.80 -10.91 32.85
CA LYS A 543 32.58 -9.70 33.17
C LYS A 543 32.10 -9.04 34.46
N MET A 544 30.80 -8.98 34.72
CA MET A 544 30.27 -8.45 35.99
C MET A 544 30.65 -9.34 37.17
N LEU A 545 30.51 -10.66 37.03
CA LEU A 545 30.91 -11.59 38.07
C LEU A 545 32.42 -11.57 38.33
N ALA A 546 33.24 -11.45 37.28
CA ALA A 546 34.68 -11.30 37.43
C ALA A 546 35.08 -9.97 38.11
N LYS A 547 34.33 -8.88 37.85
CA LYS A 547 34.56 -7.59 38.49
C LYS A 547 34.17 -7.63 39.99
N ALA A 548 33.03 -8.24 40.32
CA ALA A 548 32.60 -8.41 41.68
C ALA A 548 33.60 -9.30 42.49
N ALA A 549 34.05 -10.41 41.91
CA ALA A 549 35.06 -11.26 42.54
C ALA A 549 36.43 -10.56 42.69
N ALA A 550 36.78 -9.62 41.82
CA ALA A 550 38.00 -8.82 41.94
C ALA A 550 37.88 -7.75 43.03
N GLU A 551 36.69 -7.22 43.23
CA GLU A 551 36.38 -6.26 44.31
C GLU A 551 36.39 -6.94 45.67
N GLU A 552 35.76 -8.12 45.82
CA GLU A 552 35.85 -8.96 47.04
C GLU A 552 37.27 -9.36 47.39
N LYS A 553 38.09 -9.73 46.38
CA LYS A 553 39.51 -10.01 46.62
C LYS A 553 40.31 -8.77 47.09
N LYS A 554 39.99 -7.58 46.60
CA LYS A 554 40.60 -6.35 47.05
C LYS A 554 40.21 -6.00 48.49
N GLU A 555 38.95 -6.16 48.84
CA GLU A 555 38.48 -5.96 50.20
C GLU A 555 39.11 -6.95 51.20
N SER A 556 39.17 -8.23 50.85
CA SER A 556 39.82 -9.24 51.70
C SER A 556 41.32 -8.99 51.88
N VAL A 557 42.04 -8.50 50.85
CA VAL A 557 43.46 -8.11 50.97
C VAL A 557 43.64 -6.85 51.83
N VAL A 558 42.70 -5.91 51.75
CA VAL A 558 42.72 -4.71 52.62
C VAL A 558 42.44 -5.08 54.07
N GLU A 559 41.53 -6.03 54.30
CA GLU A 559 41.22 -6.52 55.64
C GLU A 559 42.35 -7.37 56.25
N MET A 560 43.03 -8.19 55.43
CA MET A 560 44.27 -8.89 55.83
C MET A 560 45.39 -7.90 56.19
N LYS A 561 45.58 -6.84 55.40
CA LYS A 561 46.57 -5.80 55.70
C LYS A 561 46.23 -5.02 56.98
N LYS A 562 44.95 -4.77 57.25
CA LYS A 562 44.50 -4.15 58.52
C LYS A 562 44.71 -5.07 59.72
N ASN A 563 44.60 -6.37 59.57
CA ASN A 563 44.83 -7.36 60.63
C ASN A 563 46.32 -7.62 60.90
N ILE A 564 47.19 -7.50 59.89
CA ILE A 564 48.65 -7.62 60.03
C ILE A 564 49.23 -6.33 60.69
N SER A 565 48.57 -5.19 60.60
CA SER A 565 49.02 -3.93 61.21
C SER A 565 48.61 -3.77 62.70
N LYS A 566 47.82 -4.70 63.24
CA LYS A 566 47.52 -4.70 64.67
C LYS A 566 48.66 -5.42 65.42
N PRO A 567 49.41 -4.74 66.30
CA PRO A 567 50.51 -5.40 67.06
C PRO A 567 49.93 -6.42 68.00
N THR A 568 50.48 -7.65 67.95
CA THR A 568 50.12 -8.74 68.82
C THR A 568 50.40 -8.39 70.30
N PRO A 569 49.61 -8.86 71.26
CA PRO A 569 49.72 -8.50 72.66
C PRO A 569 51.10 -8.80 73.29
N GLU A 570 51.87 -9.73 72.71
CA GLU A 570 53.21 -10.07 73.19
C GLU A 570 54.30 -9.03 72.95
N LEU A 571 54.18 -8.21 71.88
CA LEU A 571 55.12 -7.12 71.58
C LEU A 571 54.89 -5.88 72.47
N LYS A 572 53.71 -5.71 73.06
CA LYS A 572 53.46 -4.65 74.08
C LYS A 572 54.11 -4.99 75.46
N LYS A 573 54.24 -6.27 75.86
CA LYS A 573 54.93 -6.64 77.08
C LYS A 573 56.46 -6.44 77.00
N LYS A 574 57.10 -6.68 75.86
CA LYS A 574 58.52 -6.39 75.64
C LYS A 574 58.90 -4.89 75.60
N LYS A 575 58.05 -4.03 75.18
CA LYS A 575 58.28 -2.57 75.16
C LYS A 575 58.04 -1.91 76.55
N MET A 576 57.20 -2.49 77.40
CA MET A 576 56.99 -2.00 78.76
C MET A 576 58.11 -2.43 79.71
N ILE A 577 58.78 -3.58 79.48
CA ILE A 577 59.91 -4.00 80.32
C ILE A 577 61.17 -3.20 79.99
N LYS A 578 61.37 -2.67 78.78
CA LYS A 578 62.50 -1.78 78.43
C LYS A 578 62.40 -0.33 78.97
N LYS A 579 61.18 0.15 79.31
CA LYS A 579 60.97 1.48 79.87
C LYS A 579 61.05 1.57 81.43
N LYS A 580 61.27 0.39 82.09
CA LYS A 580 61.46 0.39 83.56
C LYS A 580 62.92 0.05 83.96
N LYS A 581 63.90 0.19 83.02
CA LYS A 581 65.33 0.07 83.28
C LYS A 581 66.14 1.13 82.61
N LEU A 582 65.65 2.37 82.73
CA LEU A 582 66.39 3.61 82.53
C LEU A 582 65.91 4.58 83.59
#